data_807c9b18bf1242827f003e8405417ac9
#
_entry.id   807c9b18bf1242827f003e8405417ac9
#
_cell.length_a   1.000
_cell.length_b   1.000
_cell.length_c   1.000
_cell.angle_alpha   90.00
_cell.angle_beta   90.00
_cell.angle_gamma   90.00
#
_symmetry.space_group_name_H-M   'P 1'
#
loop_
_entity.id
_entity.type
_entity.pdbx_description
1 polymer ?
#
loop_
_entity_poly.entity_id
_entity_poly.type
_entity_poly.pdbx_seq_one_letter_code
_entity_poly.pdbx_strand_id
1 'polypeptide(L)'
;QIASEKHILFVVDASQTAGVYPIDVQELEVDVLCFTGHKGLLGPQGTGGLYVREGVEIRPLLCGGSGVDTYNMHHPSQMPTALEAGTLNGHGIAGLGAAIDYLNRTGIDVIREKELHLMRRFYDGISQLPDVKVYGDFTAEERAPIVTFNLGDYDSSEVSDELNEVYGIATRPGAHCAPLMHEALGTVEQGAVRFSFSHYNTEEEVDTAIRAICELAEEE
;
A
#
# COMPACT_ATOMS: atom_id res chain seq x y z
N GLN A 1 -8.40 3.76 21.43
CA GLN A 1 -8.66 4.27 22.79
C GLN A 1 -9.31 5.67 22.79
N ILE A 2 -8.67 6.74 22.25
CA ILE A 2 -9.21 8.12 22.28
C ILE A 2 -10.60 8.21 21.64
N ALA A 3 -10.80 7.60 20.48
CA ALA A 3 -12.07 7.62 19.77
C ALA A 3 -13.18 6.93 20.59
N SER A 4 -12.88 5.77 21.17
CA SER A 4 -13.78 5.00 22.03
C SER A 4 -14.19 5.81 23.29
N GLU A 5 -13.21 6.40 24.00
CA GLU A 5 -13.46 7.24 25.18
C GLU A 5 -14.31 8.49 24.87
N LYS A 6 -14.24 9.00 23.65
CA LYS A 6 -14.97 10.18 23.19
C LYS A 6 -16.25 9.86 22.44
N HIS A 7 -16.60 8.59 22.27
CA HIS A 7 -17.74 8.12 21.48
C HIS A 7 -17.72 8.65 20.04
N ILE A 8 -16.53 8.68 19.44
CA ILE A 8 -16.30 9.09 18.05
C ILE A 8 -16.11 7.84 17.21
N LEU A 9 -16.75 7.77 16.03
CA LEU A 9 -16.54 6.67 15.08
C LEU A 9 -15.09 6.65 14.62
N PHE A 10 -14.48 5.47 14.74
CA PHE A 10 -13.10 5.24 14.32
C PHE A 10 -13.09 4.52 12.97
N VAL A 11 -12.76 5.26 11.92
CA VAL A 11 -12.68 4.78 10.54
C VAL A 11 -11.21 4.68 10.14
N VAL A 12 -10.79 3.52 9.66
CA VAL A 12 -9.42 3.25 9.24
C VAL A 12 -9.38 2.95 7.74
N ASP A 13 -8.56 3.69 7.00
CA ASP A 13 -8.13 3.32 5.66
C ASP A 13 -6.87 2.44 5.78
N ALA A 14 -7.05 1.13 5.59
CA ALA A 14 -6.01 0.13 5.65
C ALA A 14 -5.47 -0.23 4.25
N SER A 15 -5.66 0.62 3.24
CA SER A 15 -5.24 0.32 1.86
C SER A 15 -3.75 0.07 1.69
N GLN A 16 -2.91 0.55 2.61
CA GLN A 16 -1.46 0.33 2.61
C GLN A 16 -1.00 -0.73 3.63
N THR A 17 -1.85 -1.07 4.60
CA THR A 17 -1.47 -1.93 5.73
C THR A 17 -2.12 -3.30 5.69
N ALA A 18 -3.30 -3.44 5.05
CA ALA A 18 -3.94 -4.75 4.88
C ALA A 18 -3.04 -5.69 4.06
N GLY A 19 -2.75 -6.87 4.62
CA GLY A 19 -1.83 -7.86 4.05
C GLY A 19 -0.34 -7.61 4.34
N VAL A 20 0.01 -6.48 4.98
CA VAL A 20 1.39 -6.14 5.38
C VAL A 20 1.55 -6.19 6.90
N TYR A 21 0.53 -5.73 7.62
CA TYR A 21 0.50 -5.75 9.08
C TYR A 21 -0.67 -6.60 9.58
N PRO A 22 -0.53 -7.28 10.71
CA PRO A 22 -1.68 -7.89 11.37
C PRO A 22 -2.66 -6.80 11.82
N ILE A 23 -3.92 -6.96 11.44
CA ILE A 23 -5.00 -6.05 11.81
C ILE A 23 -6.10 -6.86 12.48
N ASP A 24 -6.28 -6.66 13.77
CA ASP A 24 -7.42 -7.16 14.53
C ASP A 24 -8.40 -6.00 14.80
N VAL A 25 -9.54 -6.02 14.12
CA VAL A 25 -10.54 -4.95 14.22
C VAL A 25 -11.20 -4.89 15.60
N GLN A 26 -11.18 -5.98 16.36
CA GLN A 26 -11.73 -6.03 17.73
C GLN A 26 -10.74 -5.45 18.72
N GLU A 27 -9.46 -5.86 18.65
CA GLU A 27 -8.39 -5.33 19.51
C GLU A 27 -8.20 -3.83 19.31
N LEU A 28 -8.24 -3.38 18.04
CA LEU A 28 -8.08 -1.98 17.67
C LEU A 28 -9.36 -1.15 17.88
N GLU A 29 -10.48 -1.77 18.26
CA GLU A 29 -11.79 -1.12 18.43
C GLU A 29 -12.23 -0.32 17.18
N VAL A 30 -11.96 -0.87 15.98
CA VAL A 30 -12.29 -0.22 14.72
C VAL A 30 -13.77 -0.32 14.42
N ASP A 31 -14.41 0.80 14.11
CA ASP A 31 -15.82 0.85 13.70
C ASP A 31 -16.00 0.53 12.22
N VAL A 32 -15.12 1.07 11.38
CA VAL A 32 -15.13 0.85 9.94
C VAL A 32 -13.69 0.71 9.44
N LEU A 33 -13.42 -0.37 8.72
CA LEU A 33 -12.13 -0.58 8.05
C LEU A 33 -12.35 -0.65 6.54
N CYS A 34 -11.61 0.17 5.79
CA CYS A 34 -11.58 0.14 4.33
C CYS A 34 -10.25 -0.42 3.86
N PHE A 35 -10.26 -1.27 2.84
CA PHE A 35 -9.02 -1.80 2.26
C PHE A 35 -9.15 -2.06 0.76
N THR A 36 -8.01 -2.05 0.07
CA THR A 36 -7.91 -2.42 -1.35
C THR A 36 -7.27 -3.80 -1.50
N GLY A 37 -7.75 -4.59 -2.46
CA GLY A 37 -7.29 -5.96 -2.64
C GLY A 37 -5.98 -6.10 -3.43
N HIS A 38 -5.61 -5.10 -4.24
CA HIS A 38 -4.50 -5.21 -5.21
C HIS A 38 -3.13 -4.73 -4.70
N LYS A 39 -3.00 -4.43 -3.41
CA LYS A 39 -1.71 -4.07 -2.76
C LYS A 39 -1.22 -5.24 -1.90
N GLY A 40 -0.97 -5.03 -0.61
CA GLY A 40 -0.45 -6.07 0.28
C GLY A 40 -1.29 -7.34 0.37
N LEU A 41 -2.58 -7.29 0.02
CA LEU A 41 -3.44 -8.47 -0.08
C LEU A 41 -3.20 -9.30 -1.35
N LEU A 42 -2.36 -8.86 -2.29
CA LEU A 42 -1.94 -9.57 -3.51
C LEU A 42 -3.09 -9.99 -4.44
N GLY A 43 -4.25 -9.40 -4.30
CA GLY A 43 -5.43 -9.68 -5.10
C GLY A 43 -5.48 -8.87 -6.41
N PRO A 44 -6.47 -9.12 -7.28
CA PRO A 44 -6.64 -8.40 -8.53
C PRO A 44 -7.01 -6.93 -8.33
N GLN A 45 -6.68 -6.10 -9.31
CA GLN A 45 -7.18 -4.72 -9.39
C GLN A 45 -8.72 -4.70 -9.42
N GLY A 46 -9.31 -3.60 -8.92
CA GLY A 46 -10.75 -3.46 -8.84
C GLY A 46 -11.40 -4.30 -7.74
N THR A 47 -10.61 -4.80 -6.79
CA THR A 47 -11.09 -5.48 -5.58
C THR A 47 -10.74 -4.69 -4.32
N GLY A 48 -11.49 -4.93 -3.28
CA GLY A 48 -11.32 -4.32 -1.97
C GLY A 48 -12.47 -4.74 -1.07
N GLY A 49 -12.53 -4.16 0.10
CA GLY A 49 -13.59 -4.46 1.05
C GLY A 49 -13.79 -3.38 2.09
N LEU A 50 -14.90 -3.53 2.76
CA LEU A 50 -15.33 -2.69 3.86
C LEU A 50 -15.79 -3.58 5.02
N TYR A 51 -15.14 -3.46 6.16
CA TYR A 51 -15.64 -3.99 7.41
C TYR A 51 -16.46 -2.91 8.11
N VAL A 52 -17.58 -3.27 8.66
CA VAL A 52 -18.43 -2.40 9.48
C VAL A 52 -18.77 -3.14 10.76
N ARG A 53 -18.45 -2.55 11.90
CA ARG A 53 -18.79 -3.11 13.22
C ARG A 53 -20.30 -3.19 13.38
N GLU A 54 -20.78 -4.26 14.00
CA GLU A 54 -22.19 -4.43 14.31
C GLU A 54 -22.75 -3.23 15.11
N GLY A 55 -23.91 -2.74 14.71
CA GLY A 55 -24.53 -1.56 15.30
C GLY A 55 -24.10 -0.21 14.73
N VAL A 56 -23.10 -0.17 13.83
CA VAL A 56 -22.75 1.04 13.10
C VAL A 56 -23.64 1.18 11.86
N GLU A 57 -24.36 2.29 11.77
CA GLU A 57 -25.22 2.58 10.62
C GLU A 57 -24.47 3.35 9.54
N ILE A 58 -24.47 2.80 8.32
CA ILE A 58 -23.91 3.45 7.13
C ILE A 58 -25.00 3.59 6.08
N ARG A 59 -25.15 4.78 5.52
CA ARG A 59 -26.07 5.02 4.41
C ARG A 59 -25.40 4.63 3.08
N PRO A 60 -26.08 3.89 2.20
CA PRO A 60 -25.58 3.63 0.85
C PRO A 60 -25.32 4.96 0.11
N LEU A 61 -24.15 5.09 -0.51
CA LEU A 61 -23.85 6.19 -1.42
C LEU A 61 -24.44 5.91 -2.82
N LEU A 62 -24.38 4.65 -3.24
CA LEU A 62 -24.88 4.19 -4.53
C LEU A 62 -26.04 3.21 -4.30
N CYS A 63 -27.09 3.34 -5.10
CA CYS A 63 -28.23 2.42 -5.14
C CYS A 63 -28.39 1.92 -6.56
N GLY A 64 -28.76 0.65 -6.71
CA GLY A 64 -28.94 0.05 -8.02
C GLY A 64 -29.39 -1.41 -7.93
N GLY A 65 -29.42 -2.09 -9.07
CA GLY A 65 -29.81 -3.51 -9.12
C GLY A 65 -28.87 -4.37 -8.30
N SER A 66 -29.38 -4.96 -7.22
CA SER A 66 -28.62 -5.83 -6.32
C SER A 66 -28.72 -7.32 -6.66
N GLY A 67 -29.65 -7.70 -7.54
CA GLY A 67 -30.01 -9.09 -7.82
C GLY A 67 -30.77 -9.78 -6.67
N VAL A 68 -31.13 -9.05 -5.63
CA VAL A 68 -31.88 -9.53 -4.46
C VAL A 68 -33.20 -8.80 -4.38
N ASP A 69 -34.27 -9.54 -4.01
CA ASP A 69 -35.62 -8.99 -3.82
C ASP A 69 -36.16 -8.23 -5.05
N THR A 70 -36.24 -8.92 -6.19
CA THR A 70 -36.46 -8.33 -7.52
C THR A 70 -37.75 -7.49 -7.63
N TYR A 71 -38.76 -7.78 -6.85
CA TYR A 71 -40.04 -7.05 -6.87
C TYR A 71 -40.07 -5.86 -5.91
N ASN A 72 -39.07 -5.67 -5.10
CA ASN A 72 -38.96 -4.50 -4.21
C ASN A 72 -38.42 -3.29 -5.01
N MET A 73 -39.15 -2.21 -4.97
CA MET A 73 -38.77 -0.95 -5.65
C MET A 73 -37.68 -0.16 -4.89
N HIS A 74 -37.36 -0.57 -3.68
CA HIS A 74 -36.35 0.07 -2.85
C HIS A 74 -35.06 -0.75 -2.81
N HIS A 75 -33.93 -0.04 -2.68
CA HIS A 75 -32.64 -0.70 -2.48
C HIS A 75 -32.64 -1.50 -1.15
N PRO A 76 -32.04 -2.69 -1.10
CA PRO A 76 -31.98 -3.48 0.13
C PRO A 76 -31.35 -2.70 1.28
N SER A 77 -31.92 -2.85 2.48
CA SER A 77 -31.41 -2.20 3.70
C SER A 77 -30.56 -3.12 4.57
N GLN A 78 -30.49 -4.40 4.23
CA GLN A 78 -29.75 -5.39 5.01
C GLN A 78 -28.29 -5.48 4.58
N MET A 79 -27.38 -5.44 5.53
CA MET A 79 -25.95 -5.70 5.29
C MET A 79 -25.72 -7.18 4.92
N PRO A 80 -24.76 -7.48 4.04
CA PRO A 80 -23.85 -6.57 3.34
C PRO A 80 -24.49 -5.93 2.09
N THR A 81 -25.62 -6.40 1.60
CA THR A 81 -26.26 -6.02 0.33
C THR A 81 -26.61 -4.52 0.27
N ALA A 82 -26.86 -3.90 1.41
CA ALA A 82 -27.14 -2.48 1.50
C ALA A 82 -26.03 -1.59 0.93
N LEU A 83 -24.77 -2.05 0.97
CA LEU A 83 -23.61 -1.31 0.48
C LEU A 83 -23.11 -1.81 -0.88
N GLU A 84 -23.83 -2.77 -1.51
CA GLU A 84 -23.47 -3.36 -2.79
C GLU A 84 -24.50 -2.95 -3.86
N ALA A 85 -24.09 -2.16 -4.82
CA ALA A 85 -24.92 -1.71 -5.93
C ALA A 85 -24.41 -2.28 -7.27
N GLY A 86 -25.29 -2.91 -8.03
CA GLY A 86 -24.95 -3.54 -9.31
C GLY A 86 -24.44 -4.97 -9.17
N THR A 87 -24.02 -5.54 -10.30
CA THR A 87 -23.44 -6.89 -10.35
C THR A 87 -22.03 -6.87 -9.76
N LEU A 88 -21.79 -7.70 -8.77
CA LEU A 88 -20.49 -7.81 -8.11
C LEU A 88 -19.40 -8.34 -9.06
N ASN A 89 -18.15 -7.89 -8.84
CA ASN A 89 -16.97 -8.41 -9.53
C ASN A 89 -16.61 -9.82 -9.02
N GLY A 90 -17.42 -10.82 -9.35
CA GLY A 90 -17.27 -12.19 -8.85
C GLY A 90 -15.91 -12.81 -9.17
N HIS A 91 -15.34 -12.53 -10.35
CA HIS A 91 -14.02 -13.03 -10.76
C HIS A 91 -12.91 -12.40 -9.90
N GLY A 92 -12.97 -11.09 -9.71
CA GLY A 92 -12.02 -10.38 -8.85
C GLY A 92 -12.10 -10.81 -7.39
N ILE A 93 -13.32 -10.99 -6.86
CA ILE A 93 -13.56 -11.47 -5.49
C ILE A 93 -13.00 -12.88 -5.30
N ALA A 94 -13.21 -13.79 -6.26
CA ALA A 94 -12.62 -15.13 -6.22
C ALA A 94 -11.08 -15.08 -6.25
N GLY A 95 -10.50 -14.20 -7.08
CA GLY A 95 -9.05 -13.97 -7.12
C GLY A 95 -8.51 -13.42 -5.80
N LEU A 96 -9.22 -12.48 -5.18
CA LEU A 96 -8.85 -11.96 -3.85
C LEU A 96 -8.93 -13.07 -2.78
N GLY A 97 -9.95 -13.94 -2.84
CA GLY A 97 -10.05 -15.10 -1.96
C GLY A 97 -8.82 -16.02 -2.08
N ALA A 98 -8.40 -16.35 -3.31
CA ALA A 98 -7.20 -17.15 -3.55
C ALA A 98 -5.91 -16.47 -3.04
N ALA A 99 -5.82 -15.15 -3.16
CA ALA A 99 -4.70 -14.38 -2.63
C ALA A 99 -4.66 -14.42 -1.08
N ILE A 100 -5.80 -14.28 -0.43
CA ILE A 100 -5.92 -14.41 1.04
C ILE A 100 -5.53 -15.83 1.49
N ASP A 101 -5.95 -16.87 0.77
CA ASP A 101 -5.53 -18.24 1.06
C ASP A 101 -4.01 -18.42 0.93
N TYR A 102 -3.39 -17.76 -0.05
CA TYR A 102 -1.94 -17.74 -0.20
C TYR A 102 -1.26 -17.05 0.99
N LEU A 103 -1.72 -15.86 1.39
CA LEU A 103 -1.20 -15.12 2.53
C LEU A 103 -1.31 -15.93 3.83
N ASN A 104 -2.45 -16.59 4.06
CA ASN A 104 -2.68 -17.42 5.25
C ASN A 104 -1.75 -18.65 5.29
N ARG A 105 -1.43 -19.24 4.14
CA ARG A 105 -0.50 -20.39 4.06
C ARG A 105 0.95 -19.98 4.22
N THR A 106 1.34 -18.84 3.65
CA THR A 106 2.71 -18.34 3.69
C THR A 106 3.03 -17.70 5.03
N GLY A 107 2.07 -17.00 5.62
CA GLY A 107 2.21 -16.21 6.82
C GLY A 107 2.59 -14.75 6.50
N ILE A 108 1.78 -13.80 6.96
CA ILE A 108 2.03 -12.36 6.77
C ILE A 108 3.36 -11.95 7.40
N ASP A 109 3.68 -12.49 8.58
CA ASP A 109 4.94 -12.18 9.28
C ASP A 109 6.16 -12.64 8.48
N VAL A 110 6.12 -13.81 7.86
CA VAL A 110 7.20 -14.34 7.01
C VAL A 110 7.41 -13.45 5.78
N ILE A 111 6.31 -13.02 5.15
CA ILE A 111 6.35 -12.10 4.01
C ILE A 111 6.98 -10.78 4.45
N ARG A 112 6.49 -10.22 5.53
CA ARG A 112 6.94 -8.94 6.08
C ARG A 112 8.42 -8.96 6.48
N GLU A 113 8.89 -10.01 7.16
CA GLU A 113 10.31 -10.17 7.52
C GLU A 113 11.20 -10.12 6.30
N LYS A 114 10.86 -10.86 5.24
CA LYS A 114 11.61 -10.85 3.98
C LYS A 114 11.61 -9.47 3.33
N GLU A 115 10.46 -8.83 3.23
CA GLU A 115 10.33 -7.51 2.62
C GLU A 115 11.13 -6.44 3.39
N LEU A 116 11.08 -6.46 4.71
CA LEU A 116 11.87 -5.58 5.56
C LEU A 116 13.39 -5.85 5.45
N HIS A 117 13.79 -7.12 5.35
CA HIS A 117 15.18 -7.49 5.13
C HIS A 117 15.71 -6.90 3.81
N LEU A 118 14.97 -7.08 2.71
CA LEU A 118 15.34 -6.54 1.40
C LEU A 118 15.39 -5.00 1.40
N MET A 119 14.43 -4.37 2.03
CA MET A 119 14.38 -2.93 2.21
C MET A 119 15.58 -2.40 2.99
N ARG A 120 15.93 -3.06 4.13
CA ARG A 120 17.11 -2.68 4.94
C ARG A 120 18.40 -2.82 4.15
N ARG A 121 18.57 -3.94 3.44
CA ARG A 121 19.74 -4.17 2.57
C ARG A 121 19.90 -3.03 1.55
N PHE A 122 18.84 -2.63 0.90
CA PHE A 122 18.86 -1.52 -0.05
C PHE A 122 19.20 -0.20 0.64
N TYR A 123 18.51 0.13 1.73
CA TYR A 123 18.77 1.34 2.50
C TYR A 123 20.25 1.44 2.95
N ASP A 124 20.79 0.36 3.52
CA ASP A 124 22.17 0.33 3.99
C ASP A 124 23.17 0.53 2.84
N GLY A 125 22.83 0.03 1.65
CA GLY A 125 23.66 0.16 0.45
C GLY A 125 23.70 1.56 -0.13
N ILE A 126 22.64 2.37 0.02
CA ILE A 126 22.57 3.69 -0.63
C ILE A 126 22.64 4.89 0.34
N SER A 127 22.31 4.68 1.62
CA SER A 127 22.12 5.78 2.57
C SER A 127 23.38 6.59 2.88
N GLN A 128 24.56 6.08 2.57
CA GLN A 128 25.85 6.74 2.80
C GLN A 128 26.50 7.29 1.52
N LEU A 129 25.83 7.11 0.37
CA LEU A 129 26.32 7.63 -0.88
C LEU A 129 26.24 9.17 -0.88
N PRO A 130 27.24 9.87 -1.47
CA PRO A 130 27.13 11.30 -1.67
C PRO A 130 25.87 11.59 -2.51
N ASP A 131 25.29 12.74 -2.30
CA ASP A 131 24.14 13.27 -3.03
C ASP A 131 22.85 12.42 -2.97
N VAL A 132 22.84 11.28 -2.26
CA VAL A 132 21.65 10.49 -1.97
C VAL A 132 20.99 10.96 -0.67
N LYS A 133 19.82 11.57 -0.80
CA LYS A 133 18.99 11.97 0.34
C LYS A 133 17.81 11.03 0.52
N VAL A 134 17.87 10.17 1.54
CA VAL A 134 16.78 9.24 1.89
C VAL A 134 15.79 9.89 2.85
N TYR A 135 14.50 9.63 2.66
CA TYR A 135 13.40 10.17 3.45
C TYR A 135 12.79 9.11 4.38
N GLY A 136 12.45 9.54 5.58
CA GLY A 136 11.80 8.73 6.61
C GLY A 136 12.72 8.31 7.75
N ASP A 137 12.11 7.82 8.82
CA ASP A 137 12.83 7.33 10.00
C ASP A 137 13.14 5.83 9.87
N PHE A 138 14.40 5.50 9.59
CA PHE A 138 14.86 4.12 9.47
C PHE A 138 15.28 3.50 10.81
N THR A 139 15.18 4.24 11.92
CA THR A 139 15.34 3.69 13.27
C THR A 139 14.05 3.04 13.79
N ALA A 140 12.90 3.38 13.19
CA ALA A 140 11.62 2.79 13.55
C ALA A 140 11.59 1.28 13.19
N GLU A 141 11.22 0.45 14.16
CA GLU A 141 11.07 -1.00 13.98
C GLU A 141 9.88 -1.31 13.05
N GLU A 142 8.76 -0.59 13.26
CA GLU A 142 7.54 -0.74 12.49
C GLU A 142 7.52 0.26 11.32
N ARG A 143 7.74 -0.24 10.10
CA ARG A 143 7.70 0.57 8.88
C ARG A 143 7.29 -0.26 7.66
N ALA A 144 6.80 0.44 6.63
CA ALA A 144 6.53 -0.20 5.35
C ALA A 144 7.83 -0.55 4.61
N PRO A 145 7.85 -1.61 3.79
CA PRO A 145 9.02 -2.05 3.04
C PRO A 145 9.27 -1.17 1.81
N ILE A 146 9.48 0.12 2.03
CA ILE A 146 9.75 1.12 0.99
C ILE A 146 10.97 1.95 1.35
N VAL A 147 11.70 2.40 0.32
CA VAL A 147 12.74 3.43 0.41
C VAL A 147 12.44 4.52 -0.60
N THR A 148 12.36 5.75 -0.13
CA THR A 148 12.13 6.93 -0.96
C THR A 148 13.33 7.86 -0.82
N PHE A 149 13.90 8.30 -1.94
CA PHE A 149 15.09 9.15 -1.95
C PHE A 149 15.10 10.11 -3.13
N ASN A 150 15.98 11.08 -3.06
CA ASN A 150 16.44 11.89 -4.20
C ASN A 150 17.94 11.69 -4.39
N LEU A 151 18.38 11.85 -5.64
CA LEU A 151 19.79 11.88 -6.05
C LEU A 151 20.10 13.31 -6.52
N GLY A 152 20.99 14.00 -5.82
CA GLY A 152 21.34 15.36 -6.12
C GLY A 152 20.15 16.26 -6.40
N ASP A 153 20.27 17.08 -7.44
CA ASP A 153 19.22 17.97 -7.93
C ASP A 153 18.40 17.38 -9.11
N TYR A 154 18.63 16.09 -9.49
CA TYR A 154 17.90 15.45 -10.59
C TYR A 154 16.41 15.33 -10.33
N ASP A 155 15.60 15.55 -11.39
CA ASP A 155 14.17 15.22 -11.34
C ASP A 155 13.97 13.73 -11.09
N SER A 156 13.03 13.39 -10.23
CA SER A 156 12.76 11.99 -9.87
C SER A 156 12.34 11.13 -11.08
N SER A 157 11.75 11.73 -12.11
CA SER A 157 11.38 11.03 -13.34
C SER A 157 12.62 10.69 -14.18
N GLU A 158 13.59 11.59 -14.26
CA GLU A 158 14.86 11.33 -14.98
C GLU A 158 15.60 10.16 -14.36
N VAL A 159 15.74 10.14 -13.04
CA VAL A 159 16.37 9.00 -12.33
C VAL A 159 15.59 7.70 -12.53
N SER A 160 14.26 7.75 -12.49
CA SER A 160 13.41 6.57 -12.69
C SER A 160 13.48 6.03 -14.12
N ASP A 161 13.54 6.92 -15.10
CA ASP A 161 13.64 6.56 -16.53
C ASP A 161 15.00 5.91 -16.80
N GLU A 162 16.10 6.46 -16.28
CA GLU A 162 17.45 5.88 -16.41
C GLU A 162 17.53 4.49 -15.76
N LEU A 163 16.99 4.34 -14.55
CA LEU A 163 16.91 3.04 -13.87
C LEU A 163 16.16 2.00 -14.70
N ASN A 164 15.10 2.42 -15.39
CA ASN A 164 14.30 1.53 -16.20
C ASN A 164 14.96 1.20 -17.54
N GLU A 165 15.54 2.20 -18.23
CA GLU A 165 16.09 2.03 -19.59
C GLU A 165 17.44 1.30 -19.58
N VAL A 166 18.31 1.61 -18.61
CA VAL A 166 19.66 1.04 -18.55
C VAL A 166 19.72 -0.24 -17.74
N TYR A 167 19.01 -0.28 -16.59
CA TYR A 167 19.11 -1.38 -15.63
C TYR A 167 17.89 -2.29 -15.61
N GLY A 168 16.79 -1.92 -16.30
CA GLY A 168 15.54 -2.66 -16.28
C GLY A 168 14.81 -2.64 -14.91
N ILE A 169 15.07 -1.60 -14.11
CA ILE A 169 14.54 -1.45 -12.75
C ILE A 169 13.35 -0.50 -12.76
N ALA A 170 12.15 -1.04 -12.51
CA ALA A 170 10.94 -0.24 -12.44
C ALA A 170 10.79 0.39 -11.04
N THR A 171 10.75 1.71 -10.97
CA THR A 171 10.52 2.49 -9.76
C THR A 171 9.29 3.38 -9.92
N ARG A 172 8.92 4.10 -8.87
CA ARG A 172 7.85 5.10 -8.97
C ARG A 172 8.39 6.49 -8.62
N PRO A 173 8.46 7.41 -9.60
CA PRO A 173 8.83 8.80 -9.36
C PRO A 173 7.63 9.66 -8.93
N GLY A 174 7.89 10.89 -8.54
CA GLY A 174 6.93 11.97 -8.32
C GLY A 174 6.31 12.01 -6.94
N ALA A 175 5.02 12.33 -6.87
CA ALA A 175 4.33 12.66 -5.62
C ALA A 175 3.64 11.47 -4.91
N HIS A 176 3.73 10.24 -5.44
CA HIS A 176 3.28 8.98 -4.81
C HIS A 176 1.82 8.97 -4.30
N CYS A 177 0.91 9.80 -4.84
CA CYS A 177 -0.44 10.04 -4.33
C CYS A 177 -0.47 10.62 -2.90
N ALA A 178 0.60 11.33 -2.48
CA ALA A 178 0.78 11.88 -1.14
C ALA A 178 1.23 13.36 -1.19
N PRO A 179 0.46 14.28 -1.79
CA PRO A 179 0.88 15.66 -2.02
C PRO A 179 1.28 16.38 -0.73
N LEU A 180 0.51 16.23 0.34
CA LEU A 180 0.83 16.84 1.63
C LEU A 180 2.14 16.33 2.25
N MET A 181 2.49 15.07 1.99
CA MET A 181 3.77 14.52 2.42
C MET A 181 4.92 15.19 1.66
N HIS A 182 4.78 15.36 0.34
CA HIS A 182 5.79 16.02 -0.48
C HIS A 182 5.93 17.52 -0.15
N GLU A 183 4.84 18.20 0.22
CA GLU A 183 4.89 19.56 0.79
C GLU A 183 5.70 19.58 2.08
N ALA A 184 5.44 18.66 3.01
CA ALA A 184 6.14 18.58 4.29
C ALA A 184 7.62 18.22 4.16
N LEU A 185 7.97 17.41 3.15
CA LEU A 185 9.36 17.00 2.86
C LEU A 185 10.12 18.02 2.00
N GLY A 186 9.43 19.00 1.40
CA GLY A 186 10.02 19.98 0.49
C GLY A 186 10.40 19.41 -0.87
N THR A 187 9.69 18.37 -1.33
CA THR A 187 9.98 17.65 -2.58
C THR A 187 8.90 17.81 -3.64
N VAL A 188 8.11 18.89 -3.58
CA VAL A 188 7.00 19.14 -4.52
C VAL A 188 7.52 19.30 -5.96
N GLU A 189 8.58 20.07 -6.15
CA GLU A 189 9.11 20.38 -7.48
C GLU A 189 9.93 19.22 -8.07
N GLN A 190 10.80 18.61 -7.27
CA GLN A 190 11.69 17.53 -7.70
C GLN A 190 11.00 16.15 -7.71
N GLY A 191 9.93 15.98 -6.94
CA GLY A 191 9.39 14.67 -6.65
C GLY A 191 10.35 13.84 -5.76
N ALA A 192 10.18 12.54 -5.76
CA ALA A 192 11.14 11.61 -5.19
C ALA A 192 11.02 10.24 -5.87
N VAL A 193 12.10 9.46 -5.87
CA VAL A 193 12.10 8.08 -6.39
C VAL A 193 11.77 7.12 -5.27
N ARG A 194 10.79 6.24 -5.47
CA ARG A 194 10.40 5.23 -4.50
C ARG A 194 10.66 3.83 -5.00
N PHE A 195 11.45 3.07 -4.24
CA PHE A 195 11.54 1.62 -4.31
C PHE A 195 10.53 1.00 -3.36
N SER A 196 9.84 -0.03 -3.82
CA SER A 196 8.88 -0.82 -3.02
C SER A 196 9.28 -2.27 -3.14
N PHE A 197 9.51 -2.92 -2.00
CA PHE A 197 10.00 -4.29 -1.95
C PHE A 197 8.84 -5.26 -1.74
N SER A 198 8.90 -6.37 -2.44
CA SER A 198 7.96 -7.48 -2.32
C SER A 198 8.70 -8.75 -1.93
N HIS A 199 8.03 -9.66 -1.25
CA HIS A 199 8.59 -10.97 -0.93
C HIS A 199 8.93 -11.82 -2.19
N TYR A 200 8.51 -11.40 -3.36
CA TYR A 200 8.92 -12.01 -4.63
C TYR A 200 10.30 -11.54 -5.09
N ASN A 201 10.78 -10.39 -4.61
CA ASN A 201 12.12 -9.92 -4.95
C ASN A 201 13.20 -10.79 -4.30
N THR A 202 14.40 -10.73 -4.89
CA THR A 202 15.60 -11.45 -4.45
C THR A 202 16.66 -10.46 -3.94
N GLU A 203 17.62 -10.95 -3.16
CA GLU A 203 18.78 -10.15 -2.75
C GLU A 203 19.63 -9.71 -3.94
N GLU A 204 19.74 -10.55 -4.98
CA GLU A 204 20.50 -10.24 -6.22
C GLU A 204 19.87 -9.07 -6.98
N GLU A 205 18.52 -8.97 -7.02
CA GLU A 205 17.82 -7.82 -7.60
C GLU A 205 18.10 -6.55 -6.78
N VAL A 206 18.09 -6.66 -5.45
CA VAL A 206 18.42 -5.54 -4.56
C VAL A 206 19.86 -5.10 -4.73
N ASP A 207 20.84 -6.03 -4.83
CA ASP A 207 22.24 -5.72 -5.06
C ASP A 207 22.47 -5.06 -6.43
N THR A 208 21.68 -5.45 -7.42
CA THR A 208 21.69 -4.81 -8.74
C THR A 208 21.18 -3.37 -8.65
N ALA A 209 20.10 -3.15 -7.89
CA ALA A 209 19.57 -1.81 -7.68
C ALA A 209 20.55 -0.91 -6.90
N ILE A 210 21.25 -1.45 -5.90
CA ILE A 210 22.30 -0.70 -5.16
C ILE A 210 23.41 -0.28 -6.11
N ARG A 211 23.90 -1.21 -6.96
CA ARG A 211 24.96 -0.88 -7.95
C ARG A 211 24.50 0.21 -8.91
N ALA A 212 23.26 0.12 -9.42
CA ALA A 212 22.71 1.12 -10.32
C ALA A 212 22.71 2.53 -9.66
N ILE A 213 22.28 2.63 -8.39
CA ILE A 213 22.31 3.92 -7.69
C ILE A 213 23.74 4.40 -7.43
N CYS A 214 24.70 3.50 -7.13
CA CYS A 214 26.10 3.86 -6.98
C CYS A 214 26.68 4.45 -8.27
N GLU A 215 26.43 3.79 -9.42
CA GLU A 215 26.88 4.23 -10.74
C GLU A 215 26.30 5.61 -11.08
N LEU A 216 25.00 5.82 -10.89
CA LEU A 216 24.34 7.11 -11.12
C LEU A 216 24.88 8.23 -10.20
N ALA A 217 25.27 7.91 -8.98
CA ALA A 217 25.84 8.88 -8.04
C ALA A 217 27.30 9.23 -8.35
N GLU A 218 28.03 8.42 -9.13
CA GLU A 218 29.42 8.68 -9.56
C GLU A 218 29.50 9.50 -10.87
N GLU A 219 28.41 9.57 -11.63
CA GLU A 219 28.33 10.33 -12.89
C GLU A 219 28.12 11.84 -12.67
N GLU A 220 27.98 12.29 -11.43
CA GLU A 220 27.87 13.68 -11.02
C GLU A 220 29.28 14.27 -10.76
#